data_31a10f5585ff35adfcb01d35b8a771f2
#
_entry.id   31a10f5585ff35adfcb01d35b8a771f2
#
_cell.length_a   1.000
_cell.length_b   1.000
_cell.length_c   1.000
_cell.angle_alpha   90.00
_cell.angle_beta   90.00
_cell.angle_gamma   90.00
#
_symmetry.space_group_name_H-M   'P 1'
#
loop_
_entity.id
_entity.type
_entity.pdbx_description
1 polymer ?
#
loop_
_entity_poly.entity_id
_entity_poly.type
_entity_poly.pdbx_seq_one_letter_code
_entity_poly.pdbx_strand_id
1 'polypeptide(L)'
;MKKIGFIGAGSMAEAMVDGLLQSGMTAPGHIYMTNRSNDSRLEELQKTYGVKPCRDKEEFFSNTDILVLAFKPKDAAESIENIREYVKDQLVISVIAGLTIHTIQQYFGRKLTIIRAMPNTSAAIQQSATGFSASSEASEAEIRTAKELLETIGEATRFEEKHLDAVTAIAGSGPAYVYRYVEAMEKAALQAGLPEETAKELILQTMAGATEMLRTSSKRPERLRKEITSPGGTTEAGLRALEERRFEEAIMHCIAETAARSAEIKKQFAGSVLQKTDQ
;
A
#
# COMPACT_ATOMS: atom_id res chain seq x y z
N MET A 1 23.66 -2.00 -10.58
CA MET A 1 22.59 -1.69 -9.62
C MET A 1 21.67 -0.68 -10.29
N LYS A 2 20.35 -0.92 -10.34
CA LYS A 2 19.41 0.01 -11.02
C LYS A 2 19.24 1.28 -10.20
N LYS A 3 19.12 2.41 -10.89
CA LYS A 3 18.83 3.71 -10.28
C LYS A 3 17.32 3.95 -10.22
N ILE A 4 16.84 4.40 -9.08
CA ILE A 4 15.40 4.54 -8.81
C ILE A 4 15.05 6.00 -8.59
N GLY A 5 14.08 6.50 -9.34
CA GLY A 5 13.57 7.86 -9.24
C GLY A 5 12.20 7.90 -8.58
N PHE A 6 12.05 8.61 -7.48
CA PHE A 6 10.77 8.84 -6.82
C PHE A 6 10.20 10.20 -7.22
N ILE A 7 8.99 10.19 -7.78
CA ILE A 7 8.21 11.37 -8.10
C ILE A 7 7.12 11.52 -7.06
N GLY A 8 7.39 12.35 -6.08
CA GLY A 8 6.68 12.46 -4.81
C GLY A 8 7.58 12.05 -3.64
N ALA A 9 7.46 12.78 -2.53
CA ALA A 9 8.28 12.63 -1.33
C ALA A 9 7.40 12.50 -0.07
N GLY A 10 6.25 11.81 -0.21
CA GLY A 10 5.33 11.51 0.89
C GLY A 10 5.76 10.31 1.71
N SER A 11 4.96 9.96 2.72
CA SER A 11 5.24 8.86 3.67
C SER A 11 5.44 7.51 2.97
N MET A 12 4.69 7.22 1.89
CA MET A 12 4.87 5.96 1.15
C MET A 12 6.20 5.94 0.39
N ALA A 13 6.59 7.05 -0.25
CA ALA A 13 7.90 7.15 -0.91
C ALA A 13 9.04 6.98 0.10
N GLU A 14 8.91 7.61 1.27
CA GLU A 14 9.87 7.48 2.37
C GLU A 14 9.98 6.03 2.87
N ALA A 15 8.86 5.36 3.14
CA ALA A 15 8.85 3.96 3.56
C ALA A 15 9.53 3.04 2.52
N MET A 16 9.29 3.28 1.23
CA MET A 16 9.95 2.53 0.15
C MET A 16 11.45 2.82 0.09
N VAL A 17 11.87 4.06 0.28
CA VAL A 17 13.30 4.43 0.37
C VAL A 17 13.97 3.71 1.54
N ASP A 18 13.36 3.76 2.72
CA ASP A 18 13.87 3.09 3.91
C ASP A 18 14.00 1.58 3.70
N GLY A 19 12.96 0.91 3.19
CA GLY A 19 12.96 -0.52 2.90
C GLY A 19 14.05 -0.91 1.87
N LEU A 20 14.22 -0.12 0.80
CA LEU A 20 15.25 -0.32 -0.22
C LEU A 20 16.67 -0.24 0.37
N LEU A 21 16.90 0.68 1.27
CA LEU A 21 18.20 0.87 1.90
C LEU A 21 18.47 -0.20 2.96
N GLN A 22 17.49 -0.51 3.80
CA GLN A 22 17.63 -1.56 4.83
C GLN A 22 17.83 -2.96 4.24
N SER A 23 17.17 -3.27 3.12
CA SER A 23 17.37 -4.54 2.41
C SER A 23 18.70 -4.64 1.67
N GLY A 24 19.43 -3.54 1.51
CA GLY A 24 20.65 -3.49 0.69
C GLY A 24 20.41 -3.64 -0.82
N MET A 25 19.14 -3.54 -1.28
CA MET A 25 18.82 -3.67 -2.71
C MET A 25 19.44 -2.56 -3.55
N THR A 26 19.61 -1.37 -2.97
CA THR A 26 20.26 -0.24 -3.62
C THR A 26 21.05 0.60 -2.62
N ALA A 27 21.94 1.46 -3.14
CA ALA A 27 22.68 2.43 -2.32
C ALA A 27 22.00 3.79 -2.35
N PRO A 28 22.18 4.65 -1.32
CA PRO A 28 21.58 5.98 -1.26
C PRO A 28 21.83 6.83 -2.51
N GLY A 29 23.06 6.79 -3.04
CA GLY A 29 23.45 7.51 -4.24
C GLY A 29 22.78 7.07 -5.55
N HIS A 30 22.02 5.97 -5.54
CA HIS A 30 21.23 5.48 -6.66
C HIS A 30 19.72 5.80 -6.53
N ILE A 31 19.32 6.51 -5.47
CA ILE A 31 17.94 6.94 -5.28
C ILE A 31 17.85 8.44 -5.55
N TYR A 32 17.08 8.81 -6.56
CA TYR A 32 16.75 10.18 -6.91
C TYR A 32 15.36 10.52 -6.43
N MET A 33 15.17 11.70 -5.86
CA MET A 33 13.86 12.13 -5.37
C MET A 33 13.51 13.53 -5.86
N THR A 34 12.26 13.68 -6.30
CA THR A 34 11.68 14.96 -6.64
C THR A 34 10.27 15.10 -6.09
N ASN A 35 9.83 16.34 -5.89
CA ASN A 35 8.44 16.68 -5.57
C ASN A 35 8.07 18.00 -6.24
N ARG A 36 6.79 18.42 -6.13
CA ARG A 36 6.33 19.64 -6.82
C ARG A 36 7.02 20.92 -6.33
N SER A 37 7.13 21.13 -5.00
CA SER A 37 7.56 22.43 -4.45
C SER A 37 8.09 22.40 -3.01
N ASN A 38 8.20 21.24 -2.37
CA ASN A 38 8.62 21.16 -0.97
C ASN A 38 10.11 20.79 -0.88
N ASP A 39 10.98 21.79 -0.92
CA ASP A 39 12.44 21.59 -0.87
C ASP A 39 12.89 21.12 0.50
N SER A 40 12.34 21.68 1.58
CA SER A 40 12.67 21.26 2.95
C SER A 40 12.41 19.77 3.18
N ARG A 41 11.38 19.20 2.55
CA ARG A 41 11.13 17.76 2.62
C ARG A 41 12.19 16.95 1.86
N LEU A 42 12.66 17.43 0.74
CA LEU A 42 13.75 16.77 0.00
C LEU A 42 15.07 16.83 0.76
N GLU A 43 15.38 17.97 1.39
CA GLU A 43 16.55 18.14 2.24
C GLU A 43 16.51 17.23 3.47
N GLU A 44 15.34 17.10 4.11
CA GLU A 44 15.12 16.17 5.22
C GLU A 44 15.44 14.73 4.80
N LEU A 45 14.89 14.26 3.66
CA LEU A 45 15.11 12.91 3.16
C LEU A 45 16.58 12.69 2.74
N GLN A 46 17.21 13.70 2.16
CA GLN A 46 18.65 13.65 1.86
C GLN A 46 19.48 13.50 3.14
N LYS A 47 19.17 14.28 4.16
CA LYS A 47 19.88 14.23 5.44
C LYS A 47 19.70 12.90 6.16
N THR A 48 18.48 12.35 6.11
CA THR A 48 18.12 11.12 6.82
C THR A 48 18.65 9.87 6.10
N TYR A 49 18.48 9.81 4.78
CA TYR A 49 18.73 8.61 4.00
C TYR A 49 19.89 8.71 3.00
N GLY A 50 20.48 9.89 2.81
CA GLY A 50 21.55 10.11 1.84
C GLY A 50 21.12 10.04 0.38
N VAL A 51 19.81 10.12 0.10
CA VAL A 51 19.24 10.13 -1.25
C VAL A 51 19.56 11.43 -1.99
N LYS A 52 19.40 11.47 -3.32
CA LYS A 52 19.71 12.62 -4.17
C LYS A 52 18.45 13.40 -4.52
N PRO A 53 18.20 14.58 -3.92
CA PRO A 53 17.22 15.52 -4.44
C PRO A 53 17.61 15.94 -5.86
N CYS A 54 16.66 15.94 -6.79
CA CYS A 54 16.90 16.37 -8.16
C CYS A 54 15.69 17.14 -8.69
N ARG A 55 15.90 18.41 -9.06
CA ARG A 55 14.87 19.29 -9.64
C ARG A 55 14.97 19.38 -11.15
N ASP A 56 16.16 19.19 -11.68
CA ASP A 56 16.37 19.14 -13.11
C ASP A 56 15.77 17.85 -13.68
N LYS A 57 14.81 18.02 -14.58
CA LYS A 57 14.08 16.89 -15.16
C LYS A 57 14.96 16.05 -16.07
N GLU A 58 15.79 16.69 -16.90
CA GLU A 58 16.67 15.96 -17.82
C GLU A 58 17.67 15.11 -17.04
N GLU A 59 18.29 15.68 -16.01
CA GLU A 59 19.19 14.95 -15.12
C GLU A 59 18.45 13.82 -14.39
N PHE A 60 17.26 14.08 -13.83
CA PHE A 60 16.48 13.09 -13.09
C PHE A 60 16.14 11.88 -13.96
N PHE A 61 15.52 12.11 -15.13
CA PHE A 61 15.03 11.03 -15.99
C PHE A 61 16.16 10.31 -16.74
N SER A 62 17.27 10.99 -17.10
CA SER A 62 18.43 10.35 -17.71
C SER A 62 19.21 9.46 -16.73
N ASN A 63 19.08 9.70 -15.44
CA ASN A 63 19.75 8.94 -14.39
C ASN A 63 18.88 7.89 -13.68
N THR A 64 17.66 7.58 -14.18
CA THR A 64 16.78 6.64 -13.53
C THR A 64 16.33 5.53 -14.47
N ASP A 65 16.37 4.28 -13.99
CA ASP A 65 15.93 3.08 -14.70
C ASP A 65 14.49 2.69 -14.28
N ILE A 66 14.12 3.00 -13.05
CA ILE A 66 12.81 2.72 -12.46
C ILE A 66 12.23 4.02 -11.93
N LEU A 67 10.98 4.29 -12.24
CA LEU A 67 10.25 5.45 -11.74
C LEU A 67 9.14 5.01 -10.79
N VAL A 68 9.13 5.56 -9.59
CA VAL A 68 8.05 5.36 -8.62
C VAL A 68 7.17 6.60 -8.58
N LEU A 69 5.92 6.45 -9.03
CA LEU A 69 4.90 7.51 -8.95
C LEU A 69 4.24 7.44 -7.57
N ALA A 70 4.59 8.39 -6.70
CA ALA A 70 4.16 8.42 -5.29
C ALA A 70 3.60 9.80 -4.87
N PHE A 71 2.90 10.48 -5.78
CA PHE A 71 2.18 11.71 -5.51
C PHE A 71 0.70 11.45 -5.22
N LYS A 72 -0.03 12.49 -4.76
CA LYS A 72 -1.44 12.35 -4.43
C LYS A 72 -2.29 12.13 -5.68
N PRO A 73 -3.34 11.30 -5.62
CA PRO A 73 -4.20 11.01 -6.77
C PRO A 73 -4.75 12.26 -7.48
N LYS A 74 -5.16 13.29 -6.73
CA LYS A 74 -5.70 14.54 -7.28
C LYS A 74 -4.69 15.33 -8.15
N ASP A 75 -3.40 15.10 -7.94
CA ASP A 75 -2.33 15.81 -8.67
C ASP A 75 -1.85 14.99 -9.89
N ALA A 76 -2.46 13.83 -10.17
CA ALA A 76 -1.93 12.84 -11.12
C ALA A 76 -1.88 13.37 -12.56
N ALA A 77 -2.96 13.97 -13.05
CA ALA A 77 -3.02 14.45 -14.42
C ALA A 77 -1.96 15.53 -14.68
N GLU A 78 -1.86 16.53 -13.81
CA GLU A 78 -0.86 17.60 -13.91
C GLU A 78 0.58 17.06 -13.74
N SER A 79 0.79 16.17 -12.77
CA SER A 79 2.12 15.62 -12.49
C SER A 79 2.63 14.79 -13.67
N ILE A 80 1.78 13.96 -14.28
CA ILE A 80 2.15 13.14 -15.44
C ILE A 80 2.37 14.02 -16.67
N GLU A 81 1.51 15.01 -16.93
CA GLU A 81 1.67 15.98 -18.02
C GLU A 81 3.05 16.63 -17.98
N ASN A 82 3.49 17.06 -16.79
CA ASN A 82 4.77 17.73 -16.58
C ASN A 82 6.00 16.84 -16.79
N ILE A 83 5.85 15.53 -16.88
CA ILE A 83 6.97 14.57 -16.98
C ILE A 83 6.91 13.70 -18.22
N ARG A 84 5.79 13.64 -18.93
CA ARG A 84 5.52 12.67 -20.01
C ARG A 84 6.57 12.66 -21.13
N GLU A 85 7.17 13.81 -21.44
CA GLU A 85 8.16 13.94 -22.50
C GLU A 85 9.54 13.40 -22.08
N TYR A 86 9.83 13.35 -20.79
CA TYR A 86 11.09 12.88 -20.22
C TYR A 86 11.10 11.38 -19.94
N VAL A 87 9.94 10.78 -19.69
CA VAL A 87 9.82 9.31 -19.47
C VAL A 87 10.07 8.62 -20.81
N LYS A 88 10.93 7.61 -20.85
CA LYS A 88 11.26 6.84 -22.07
C LYS A 88 10.94 5.35 -21.85
N ASP A 89 11.95 4.55 -21.57
CA ASP A 89 11.86 3.10 -21.44
C ASP A 89 11.96 2.63 -19.97
N GLN A 90 11.76 3.57 -19.02
CA GLN A 90 11.82 3.24 -17.61
C GLN A 90 10.65 2.34 -17.20
N LEU A 91 10.91 1.40 -16.30
CA LEU A 91 9.86 0.68 -15.58
C LEU A 91 9.13 1.65 -14.64
N VAL A 92 7.84 1.83 -14.85
CA VAL A 92 7.02 2.73 -14.02
C VAL A 92 6.28 1.90 -12.97
N ILE A 93 6.50 2.22 -11.69
CA ILE A 93 5.77 1.65 -10.56
C ILE A 93 4.86 2.73 -9.99
N SER A 94 3.56 2.53 -10.04
CA SER A 94 2.58 3.47 -9.46
C SER A 94 2.04 2.93 -8.14
N VAL A 95 2.21 3.71 -7.07
CA VAL A 95 1.58 3.45 -5.76
C VAL A 95 0.41 4.41 -5.50
N ILE A 96 -0.16 4.98 -6.57
CA ILE A 96 -1.23 5.96 -6.51
C ILE A 96 -2.58 5.23 -6.43
N ALA A 97 -3.32 5.45 -5.36
CA ALA A 97 -4.64 4.87 -5.19
C ALA A 97 -5.62 5.37 -6.26
N GLY A 98 -6.44 4.46 -6.80
CA GLY A 98 -7.49 4.78 -7.77
C GLY A 98 -7.05 4.98 -9.22
N LEU A 99 -5.76 5.13 -9.53
CA LEU A 99 -5.28 5.21 -10.91
C LEU A 99 -5.08 3.81 -11.52
N THR A 100 -5.77 3.54 -12.62
CA THR A 100 -5.56 2.28 -13.37
C THR A 100 -4.35 2.39 -14.30
N ILE A 101 -3.80 1.24 -14.68
CA ILE A 101 -2.74 1.14 -15.70
C ILE A 101 -3.19 1.89 -16.96
N HIS A 102 -4.40 1.63 -17.43
CA HIS A 102 -4.98 2.29 -18.60
C HIS A 102 -5.02 3.82 -18.44
N THR A 103 -5.51 4.33 -17.30
CA THR A 103 -5.57 5.77 -17.03
C THR A 103 -4.18 6.40 -17.01
N ILE A 104 -3.20 5.72 -16.42
CA ILE A 104 -1.81 6.21 -16.41
C ILE A 104 -1.26 6.27 -17.84
N GLN A 105 -1.45 5.22 -18.64
CA GLN A 105 -1.03 5.20 -20.05
C GLN A 105 -1.70 6.31 -20.88
N GLN A 106 -2.99 6.56 -20.64
CA GLN A 106 -3.70 7.68 -21.27
C GLN A 106 -3.10 9.05 -20.92
N TYR A 107 -2.76 9.29 -19.65
CA TYR A 107 -2.09 10.53 -19.26
C TYR A 107 -0.71 10.70 -19.89
N PHE A 108 0.04 9.61 -20.06
CA PHE A 108 1.31 9.63 -20.80
C PHE A 108 1.13 9.74 -22.31
N GLY A 109 -0.08 9.48 -22.84
CA GLY A 109 -0.36 9.48 -24.28
C GLY A 109 0.28 8.31 -25.04
N ARG A 110 0.76 7.28 -24.36
CA ARG A 110 1.42 6.11 -24.95
C ARG A 110 1.41 4.90 -24.03
N LYS A 111 1.66 3.73 -24.60
CA LYS A 111 1.90 2.50 -23.85
C LYS A 111 3.27 2.55 -23.17
N LEU A 112 3.30 2.18 -21.91
CA LEU A 112 4.49 2.08 -21.06
C LEU A 112 4.44 0.80 -20.24
N THR A 113 5.60 0.32 -19.83
CA THR A 113 5.70 -0.75 -18.84
C THR A 113 5.32 -0.20 -17.47
N ILE A 114 4.14 -0.59 -16.98
CA ILE A 114 3.57 -0.09 -15.73
C ILE A 114 3.29 -1.25 -14.79
N ILE A 115 3.75 -1.10 -13.56
CA ILE A 115 3.32 -1.90 -12.40
C ILE A 115 2.47 -0.99 -11.52
N ARG A 116 1.21 -1.36 -11.35
CA ARG A 116 0.31 -0.71 -10.40
C ARG A 116 0.35 -1.48 -9.09
N ALA A 117 0.76 -0.84 -8.01
CA ALA A 117 0.87 -1.45 -6.69
C ALA A 117 -0.02 -0.71 -5.67
N MET A 118 -0.52 -1.47 -4.71
CA MET A 118 -1.34 -0.99 -3.61
C MET A 118 -0.74 -1.45 -2.28
N PRO A 119 0.32 -0.78 -1.81
CA PRO A 119 0.86 -0.98 -0.46
C PRO A 119 -0.06 -0.38 0.60
N ASN A 120 0.26 -0.61 1.87
CA ASN A 120 -0.42 0.01 3.00
C ASN A 120 0.56 0.71 3.95
N THR A 121 0.04 1.35 5.00
CA THR A 121 0.82 2.15 5.95
C THR A 121 1.83 1.34 6.76
N SER A 122 1.66 0.02 6.89
CA SER A 122 2.63 -0.86 7.55
C SER A 122 3.96 -0.98 6.77
N ALA A 123 4.03 -0.41 5.57
CA ALA A 123 5.29 -0.22 4.83
C ALA A 123 6.35 0.51 5.65
N ALA A 124 5.94 1.43 6.54
CA ALA A 124 6.85 2.17 7.41
C ALA A 124 7.65 1.28 8.40
N ILE A 125 7.22 0.05 8.60
CA ILE A 125 7.89 -0.96 9.44
C ILE A 125 8.17 -2.25 8.65
N GLN A 126 8.22 -2.18 7.32
CA GLN A 126 8.46 -3.31 6.40
C GLN A 126 7.48 -4.49 6.58
N GLN A 127 6.23 -4.18 6.94
CA GLN A 127 5.15 -5.17 7.14
C GLN A 127 3.94 -4.89 6.24
N SER A 128 4.15 -4.25 5.08
CA SER A 128 3.07 -4.02 4.12
C SER A 128 2.56 -5.33 3.52
N ALA A 129 1.26 -5.45 3.34
CA ALA A 129 0.67 -6.41 2.42
C ALA A 129 0.34 -5.66 1.12
N THR A 130 1.14 -5.88 0.08
CA THR A 130 1.05 -5.15 -1.19
C THR A 130 0.47 -6.04 -2.28
N GLY A 131 -0.70 -5.66 -2.81
CA GLY A 131 -1.17 -6.25 -4.08
C GLY A 131 -0.67 -5.44 -5.26
N PHE A 132 -0.25 -6.11 -6.36
CA PHE A 132 0.16 -5.42 -7.56
C PHE A 132 -0.33 -6.08 -8.84
N SER A 133 -0.38 -5.30 -9.92
CA SER A 133 -0.71 -5.76 -11.27
C SER A 133 0.27 -5.15 -12.27
N ALA A 134 0.48 -5.84 -13.38
CA ALA A 134 1.39 -5.41 -14.44
C ALA A 134 0.62 -5.13 -15.73
N SER A 135 1.07 -4.13 -16.50
CA SER A 135 0.61 -3.90 -17.86
C SER A 135 1.04 -5.03 -18.80
N SER A 136 0.36 -5.15 -19.96
CA SER A 136 0.71 -6.15 -20.99
C SER A 136 2.10 -5.94 -21.60
N GLU A 137 2.66 -4.75 -21.49
CA GLU A 137 3.99 -4.38 -21.96
C GLU A 137 5.11 -4.89 -21.03
N ALA A 138 4.77 -5.26 -19.79
CA ALA A 138 5.74 -5.68 -18.78
C ALA A 138 6.28 -7.08 -19.06
N SER A 139 7.57 -7.21 -19.19
CA SER A 139 8.26 -8.49 -19.24
C SER A 139 8.27 -9.18 -17.87
N GLU A 140 8.40 -10.49 -17.83
CA GLU A 140 8.53 -11.24 -16.56
C GLU A 140 9.78 -10.81 -15.75
N ALA A 141 10.83 -10.30 -16.39
CA ALA A 141 12.00 -9.76 -15.71
C ALA A 141 11.68 -8.45 -14.98
N GLU A 142 10.91 -7.55 -15.61
CA GLU A 142 10.46 -6.29 -15.00
C GLU A 142 9.46 -6.55 -13.88
N ILE A 143 8.56 -7.52 -14.05
CA ILE A 143 7.61 -7.93 -13.02
C ILE A 143 8.35 -8.46 -11.79
N ARG A 144 9.39 -9.30 -11.97
CA ARG A 144 10.23 -9.77 -10.86
C ARG A 144 10.96 -8.62 -10.19
N THR A 145 11.57 -7.73 -10.95
CA THR A 145 12.25 -6.53 -10.41
C THR A 145 11.31 -5.68 -9.57
N ALA A 146 10.09 -5.44 -10.07
CA ALA A 146 9.09 -4.66 -9.32
C ALA A 146 8.64 -5.40 -8.06
N LYS A 147 8.44 -6.72 -8.13
CA LYS A 147 8.09 -7.54 -6.97
C LYS A 147 9.17 -7.48 -5.90
N GLU A 148 10.43 -7.69 -6.25
CA GLU A 148 11.57 -7.60 -5.34
C GLU A 148 11.65 -6.21 -4.67
N LEU A 149 11.41 -5.14 -5.44
CA LEU A 149 11.36 -3.78 -4.90
C LEU A 149 10.19 -3.60 -3.91
N LEU A 150 9.01 -4.11 -4.23
CA LEU A 150 7.86 -4.04 -3.34
C LEU A 150 8.03 -4.93 -2.10
N GLU A 151 8.76 -6.02 -2.20
CA GLU A 151 9.08 -6.91 -1.06
C GLU A 151 10.03 -6.28 -0.04
N THR A 152 10.71 -5.19 -0.38
CA THR A 152 11.51 -4.43 0.61
C THR A 152 10.67 -3.73 1.68
N ILE A 153 9.38 -3.58 1.44
CA ILE A 153 8.44 -2.95 2.39
C ILE A 153 7.42 -3.93 3.00
N GLY A 154 7.57 -5.24 2.74
CA GLY A 154 6.66 -6.29 3.25
C GLY A 154 6.43 -7.38 2.22
N GLU A 155 5.25 -8.01 2.22
CA GLU A 155 4.89 -9.04 1.25
C GLU A 155 4.25 -8.44 -0.01
N ALA A 156 4.58 -8.95 -1.21
CA ALA A 156 4.02 -8.50 -2.47
C ALA A 156 3.43 -9.66 -3.29
N THR A 157 2.16 -9.54 -3.65
CA THR A 157 1.43 -10.56 -4.41
C THR A 157 0.85 -9.98 -5.70
N ARG A 158 1.07 -10.67 -6.82
CA ARG A 158 0.51 -10.30 -8.13
C ARG A 158 -0.96 -10.70 -8.23
N PHE A 159 -1.78 -9.79 -8.74
CA PHE A 159 -3.19 -9.99 -9.06
C PHE A 159 -3.51 -9.49 -10.48
N GLU A 160 -4.62 -9.93 -11.05
CA GLU A 160 -5.22 -9.22 -12.17
C GLU A 160 -5.71 -7.84 -11.69
N GLU A 161 -5.57 -6.80 -12.52
CA GLU A 161 -5.88 -5.41 -12.12
C GLU A 161 -7.32 -5.24 -11.61
N LYS A 162 -8.27 -6.03 -12.14
CA LYS A 162 -9.67 -6.00 -11.70
C LYS A 162 -9.87 -6.30 -10.21
N HIS A 163 -8.93 -7.01 -9.58
CA HIS A 163 -8.99 -7.39 -8.16
C HIS A 163 -8.39 -6.34 -7.22
N LEU A 164 -7.69 -5.31 -7.75
CA LEU A 164 -7.01 -4.33 -6.90
C LEU A 164 -7.96 -3.45 -6.07
N ASP A 165 -9.24 -3.34 -6.45
CA ASP A 165 -10.24 -2.67 -5.60
C ASP A 165 -10.53 -3.50 -4.33
N ALA A 166 -10.63 -4.82 -4.45
CA ALA A 166 -10.76 -5.72 -3.31
C ALA A 166 -9.49 -5.76 -2.45
N VAL A 167 -8.31 -5.76 -3.10
CA VAL A 167 -7.01 -5.64 -2.41
C VAL A 167 -6.94 -4.33 -1.61
N THR A 168 -7.40 -3.22 -2.19
CA THR A 168 -7.47 -1.94 -1.50
C THR A 168 -8.34 -2.03 -0.24
N ALA A 169 -9.49 -2.68 -0.35
CA ALA A 169 -10.40 -2.84 0.78
C ALA A 169 -9.82 -3.72 1.89
N ILE A 170 -9.16 -4.82 1.53
CA ILE A 170 -8.65 -5.80 2.50
C ILE A 170 -7.29 -5.38 3.08
N ALA A 171 -6.34 -5.02 2.23
CA ALA A 171 -4.97 -4.76 2.61
C ALA A 171 -4.65 -3.26 2.72
N GLY A 172 -5.09 -2.44 1.77
CA GLY A 172 -4.85 -1.00 1.78
C GLY A 172 -5.50 -0.30 2.97
N SER A 173 -6.80 -0.54 3.18
CA SER A 173 -7.59 0.03 4.28
C SER A 173 -7.60 -0.84 5.54
N GLY A 174 -7.20 -2.11 5.43
CA GLY A 174 -7.23 -3.11 6.51
C GLY A 174 -6.62 -2.65 7.84
N PRO A 175 -5.46 -1.95 7.86
CA PRO A 175 -4.89 -1.45 9.11
C PRO A 175 -5.86 -0.59 9.93
N ALA A 176 -6.71 0.22 9.28
CA ALA A 176 -7.70 1.04 9.98
C ALA A 176 -8.76 0.20 10.71
N TYR A 177 -9.13 -0.95 10.16
CA TYR A 177 -10.10 -1.84 10.79
C TYR A 177 -9.50 -2.53 12.02
N VAL A 178 -8.23 -2.90 11.91
CA VAL A 178 -7.47 -3.46 13.03
C VAL A 178 -7.35 -2.41 14.16
N TYR A 179 -7.01 -1.17 13.83
CA TYR A 179 -6.96 -0.10 14.83
C TYR A 179 -8.31 0.13 15.50
N ARG A 180 -9.39 0.11 14.72
CA ARG A 180 -10.76 0.23 15.27
C ARG A 180 -11.14 -0.93 16.18
N TYR A 181 -10.71 -2.15 15.86
CA TYR A 181 -10.89 -3.31 16.72
C TYR A 181 -10.11 -3.16 18.03
N VAL A 182 -8.84 -2.75 17.97
CA VAL A 182 -8.01 -2.49 19.17
C VAL A 182 -8.65 -1.42 20.05
N GLU A 183 -9.09 -0.29 19.49
CA GLU A 183 -9.82 0.75 20.23
C GLU A 183 -11.05 0.20 21.00
N ALA A 184 -11.79 -0.71 20.38
CA ALA A 184 -12.96 -1.34 21.03
C ALA A 184 -12.53 -2.27 22.17
N MET A 185 -11.47 -3.05 21.97
CA MET A 185 -10.90 -3.93 23.00
C MET A 185 -10.36 -3.14 24.19
N GLU A 186 -9.64 -2.03 23.96
CA GLU A 186 -9.13 -1.14 25.01
C GLU A 186 -10.29 -0.58 25.87
N LYS A 187 -11.34 -0.06 25.22
CA LYS A 187 -12.54 0.42 25.93
C LYS A 187 -13.20 -0.65 26.78
N ALA A 188 -13.33 -1.88 26.25
CA ALA A 188 -13.91 -3.00 26.98
C ALA A 188 -13.02 -3.42 28.17
N ALA A 189 -11.71 -3.44 28.00
CA ALA A 189 -10.74 -3.74 29.05
C ALA A 189 -10.82 -2.76 30.22
N LEU A 190 -10.91 -1.46 29.92
CA LEU A 190 -11.10 -0.41 30.94
C LEU A 190 -12.43 -0.59 31.69
N GLN A 191 -13.51 -0.91 30.99
CA GLN A 191 -14.81 -1.20 31.61
C GLN A 191 -14.76 -2.46 32.50
N ALA A 192 -13.91 -3.43 32.18
CA ALA A 192 -13.65 -4.61 32.98
C ALA A 192 -12.69 -4.37 34.16
N GLY A 193 -12.17 -3.13 34.32
CA GLY A 193 -11.31 -2.73 35.43
C GLY A 193 -9.82 -2.99 35.21
N LEU A 194 -9.37 -3.27 33.99
CA LEU A 194 -7.95 -3.38 33.70
C LEU A 194 -7.30 -2.01 33.56
N PRO A 195 -6.05 -1.81 34.05
CA PRO A 195 -5.30 -0.60 33.80
C PRO A 195 -4.99 -0.44 32.30
N GLU A 196 -5.01 0.78 31.80
CA GLU A 196 -4.88 1.11 30.36
C GLU A 196 -3.61 0.52 29.72
N GLU A 197 -2.44 0.78 30.31
CA GLU A 197 -1.17 0.30 29.76
C GLU A 197 -1.10 -1.23 29.69
N THR A 198 -1.51 -1.92 30.77
CA THR A 198 -1.54 -3.38 30.81
C THR A 198 -2.56 -3.96 29.84
N ALA A 199 -3.71 -3.31 29.68
CA ALA A 199 -4.74 -3.72 28.71
C ALA A 199 -4.18 -3.64 27.27
N LYS A 200 -3.51 -2.56 26.92
CA LYS A 200 -2.89 -2.37 25.60
C LYS A 200 -1.87 -3.47 25.30
N GLU A 201 -0.95 -3.75 26.22
CA GLU A 201 0.06 -4.80 26.04
C GLU A 201 -0.56 -6.17 25.81
N LEU A 202 -1.57 -6.55 26.62
CA LEU A 202 -2.28 -7.81 26.48
C LEU A 202 -3.00 -7.93 25.13
N ILE A 203 -3.69 -6.87 24.71
CA ILE A 203 -4.42 -6.84 23.44
C ILE A 203 -3.46 -7.03 22.27
N LEU A 204 -2.38 -6.24 22.20
CA LEU A 204 -1.42 -6.31 21.11
C LEU A 204 -0.72 -7.67 21.06
N GLN A 205 -0.32 -8.22 22.20
CA GLN A 205 0.30 -9.56 22.25
C GLN A 205 -0.67 -10.66 21.85
N THR A 206 -1.95 -10.56 22.25
CA THR A 206 -2.99 -11.52 21.84
C THR A 206 -3.19 -11.50 20.33
N MET A 207 -3.26 -10.32 19.70
CA MET A 207 -3.42 -10.18 18.27
C MET A 207 -2.20 -10.74 17.52
N ALA A 208 -0.99 -10.39 17.97
CA ALA A 208 0.25 -10.88 17.37
C ALA A 208 0.30 -12.42 17.42
N GLY A 209 0.02 -13.01 18.58
CA GLY A 209 0.01 -14.46 18.76
C GLY A 209 -1.05 -15.16 17.91
N ALA A 210 -2.26 -14.63 17.84
CA ALA A 210 -3.34 -15.19 17.02
C ALA A 210 -3.00 -15.12 15.53
N THR A 211 -2.42 -14.01 15.06
CA THR A 211 -2.00 -13.84 13.67
C THR A 211 -0.86 -14.81 13.32
N GLU A 212 0.10 -14.99 14.22
CA GLU A 212 1.21 -15.92 14.00
C GLU A 212 0.73 -17.39 14.02
N MET A 213 -0.23 -17.73 14.85
CA MET A 213 -0.88 -19.05 14.81
C MET A 213 -1.59 -19.32 13.48
N LEU A 214 -2.23 -18.31 12.88
CA LEU A 214 -2.84 -18.42 11.55
C LEU A 214 -1.79 -18.57 10.45
N ARG A 215 -0.66 -17.91 10.57
CA ARG A 215 0.44 -17.92 9.59
C ARG A 215 1.18 -19.25 9.59
N THR A 216 1.47 -19.80 10.76
CA THR A 216 2.29 -21.01 10.95
C THR A 216 1.51 -22.31 10.92
N SER A 217 0.20 -22.25 11.17
CA SER A 217 -0.67 -23.42 11.16
C SER A 217 -1.20 -23.74 9.75
N SER A 218 -1.28 -25.03 9.40
CA SER A 218 -2.03 -25.48 8.21
C SER A 218 -3.56 -25.52 8.42
N LYS A 219 -4.04 -25.24 9.63
CA LYS A 219 -5.46 -25.29 9.97
C LYS A 219 -6.18 -24.04 9.49
N ARG A 220 -7.44 -24.21 9.08
CA ARG A 220 -8.31 -23.07 8.75
C ARG A 220 -8.68 -22.29 10.02
N PRO A 221 -9.01 -20.99 9.90
CA PRO A 221 -9.39 -20.14 11.03
C PRO A 221 -10.52 -20.73 11.90
N GLU A 222 -11.53 -21.34 11.26
CA GLU A 222 -12.67 -21.94 11.96
C GLU A 222 -12.20 -23.11 12.86
N ARG A 223 -11.19 -23.86 12.42
CA ARG A 223 -10.66 -24.99 13.21
C ARG A 223 -9.88 -24.49 14.42
N LEU A 224 -9.03 -23.48 14.25
CA LEU A 224 -8.28 -22.87 15.35
C LEU A 224 -9.25 -22.27 16.38
N ARG A 225 -10.28 -21.54 15.93
CA ARG A 225 -11.33 -20.99 16.79
C ARG A 225 -12.04 -22.10 17.59
N LYS A 226 -12.43 -23.21 16.94
CA LYS A 226 -13.11 -24.32 17.60
C LYS A 226 -12.25 -24.99 18.69
N GLU A 227 -10.95 -25.09 18.48
CA GLU A 227 -10.01 -25.71 19.41
C GLU A 227 -9.87 -24.95 20.73
N ILE A 228 -10.11 -23.63 20.72
CA ILE A 228 -10.08 -22.79 21.92
C ILE A 228 -11.47 -22.47 22.47
N THR A 229 -12.53 -23.09 21.93
CA THR A 229 -13.91 -22.87 22.33
C THR A 229 -14.45 -24.11 23.03
N SER A 230 -14.38 -24.14 24.34
CA SER A 230 -14.97 -25.23 25.17
C SER A 230 -16.46 -24.99 25.36
N PRO A 231 -17.31 -26.07 25.33
CA PRO A 231 -18.73 -25.96 25.61
C PRO A 231 -18.99 -25.34 26.99
N GLY A 232 -19.86 -24.35 27.07
CA GLY A 232 -20.17 -23.60 28.30
C GLY A 232 -19.07 -22.67 28.78
N GLY A 233 -17.96 -22.49 27.98
CA GLY A 233 -16.83 -21.67 28.36
C GLY A 233 -17.02 -20.18 28.03
N THR A 234 -16.06 -19.36 28.52
CA THR A 234 -16.04 -17.91 28.31
C THR A 234 -15.88 -17.52 26.83
N THR A 235 -15.10 -18.29 26.08
CA THR A 235 -14.90 -18.08 24.63
C THR A 235 -16.22 -18.30 23.88
N GLU A 236 -16.99 -19.34 24.21
CA GLU A 236 -18.28 -19.58 23.57
C GLU A 236 -19.28 -18.45 23.85
N ALA A 237 -19.34 -17.97 25.11
CA ALA A 237 -20.20 -16.84 25.48
C ALA A 237 -19.81 -15.56 24.70
N GLY A 238 -18.49 -15.26 24.56
CA GLY A 238 -18.00 -14.13 23.79
C GLY A 238 -18.34 -14.24 22.30
N LEU A 239 -18.14 -15.41 21.68
CA LEU A 239 -18.47 -15.65 20.27
C LEU A 239 -19.96 -15.48 20.00
N ARG A 240 -20.81 -16.00 20.87
CA ARG A 240 -22.28 -15.82 20.79
C ARG A 240 -22.65 -14.32 20.83
N ALA A 241 -22.05 -13.56 21.73
CA ALA A 241 -22.29 -12.11 21.80
C ALA A 241 -21.88 -11.37 20.50
N LEU A 242 -20.80 -11.78 19.84
CA LEU A 242 -20.40 -11.25 18.54
C LEU A 242 -21.40 -11.63 17.43
N GLU A 243 -21.89 -12.87 17.46
CA GLU A 243 -22.88 -13.38 16.51
C GLU A 243 -24.23 -12.64 16.64
N GLU A 244 -24.72 -12.44 17.86
CA GLU A 244 -25.95 -11.65 18.16
C GLU A 244 -25.82 -10.18 17.66
N ARG A 245 -24.60 -9.63 17.61
CA ARG A 245 -24.31 -8.30 17.07
C ARG A 245 -23.95 -8.30 15.59
N ARG A 246 -24.10 -9.43 14.90
CA ARG A 246 -23.90 -9.59 13.45
C ARG A 246 -22.50 -9.14 13.00
N PHE A 247 -21.49 -9.51 13.79
CA PHE A 247 -20.09 -9.09 13.56
C PHE A 247 -19.60 -9.47 12.16
N GLU A 248 -19.89 -10.70 11.70
CA GLU A 248 -19.48 -11.18 10.38
C GLU A 248 -20.07 -10.30 9.26
N GLU A 249 -21.38 -10.02 9.34
CA GLU A 249 -22.05 -9.16 8.35
C GLU A 249 -21.49 -7.74 8.34
N ALA A 250 -21.14 -7.19 9.52
CA ALA A 250 -20.55 -5.87 9.62
C ALA A 250 -19.19 -5.80 8.92
N ILE A 251 -18.35 -6.83 9.07
CA ILE A 251 -17.05 -6.92 8.37
C ILE A 251 -17.25 -7.09 6.86
N MET A 252 -18.15 -7.97 6.44
CA MET A 252 -18.44 -8.16 5.01
C MET A 252 -18.93 -6.86 4.36
N HIS A 253 -19.83 -6.15 5.02
CA HIS A 253 -20.35 -4.86 4.54
C HIS A 253 -19.23 -3.80 4.47
N CYS A 254 -18.40 -3.70 5.50
CA CYS A 254 -17.27 -2.78 5.53
C CYS A 254 -16.33 -3.00 4.32
N ILE A 255 -15.98 -4.23 4.01
CA ILE A 255 -15.11 -4.56 2.87
C ILE A 255 -15.81 -4.24 1.54
N ALA A 256 -17.11 -4.57 1.40
CA ALA A 256 -17.88 -4.29 0.20
C ALA A 256 -17.97 -2.79 -0.08
N GLU A 257 -18.30 -1.97 0.92
CA GLU A 257 -18.38 -0.51 0.79
C GLU A 257 -17.02 0.11 0.43
N THR A 258 -15.94 -0.39 1.04
CA THR A 258 -14.60 0.11 0.74
C THR A 258 -14.17 -0.23 -0.69
N ALA A 259 -14.47 -1.44 -1.16
CA ALA A 259 -14.19 -1.84 -2.54
C ALA A 259 -15.03 -1.03 -3.55
N ALA A 260 -16.31 -0.80 -3.24
CA ALA A 260 -17.19 0.05 -4.05
C ALA A 260 -16.66 1.49 -4.12
N ARG A 261 -16.21 2.06 -3.01
CA ARG A 261 -15.61 3.40 -2.98
C ARG A 261 -14.32 3.49 -3.78
N SER A 262 -13.47 2.45 -3.73
CA SER A 262 -12.27 2.36 -4.57
C SER A 262 -12.63 2.39 -6.06
N ALA A 263 -13.65 1.63 -6.46
CA ALA A 263 -14.14 1.61 -7.84
C ALA A 263 -14.75 2.95 -8.29
N GLU A 264 -15.40 3.70 -7.40
CA GLU A 264 -15.90 5.05 -7.69
C GLU A 264 -14.75 6.04 -7.94
N ILE A 265 -13.73 6.04 -7.08
CA ILE A 265 -12.54 6.88 -7.24
C ILE A 265 -11.87 6.60 -8.60
N LYS A 266 -11.76 5.33 -8.97
CA LYS A 266 -11.23 4.92 -10.28
C LYS A 266 -12.03 5.51 -11.44
N LYS A 267 -13.38 5.51 -11.37
CA LYS A 267 -14.24 6.08 -12.39
C LYS A 267 -14.07 7.60 -12.52
N GLN A 268 -13.87 8.31 -11.40
CA GLN A 268 -13.64 9.76 -11.40
C GLN A 268 -12.38 10.14 -12.21
N PHE A 269 -11.30 9.36 -12.07
CA PHE A 269 -10.07 9.58 -12.84
C PHE A 269 -10.26 9.23 -14.33
N ALA A 270 -10.96 8.17 -14.66
CA ALA A 270 -11.25 7.83 -16.04
C ALA A 270 -12.07 8.92 -16.74
N GLY A 271 -13.07 9.51 -16.05
CA GLY A 271 -13.89 10.61 -16.60
C GLY A 271 -13.11 11.90 -16.86
N SER A 272 -12.09 12.20 -16.04
CA SER A 272 -11.26 13.39 -16.22
C SER A 272 -10.32 13.32 -17.44
N VAL A 273 -10.01 12.13 -17.93
CA VAL A 273 -9.24 11.94 -19.17
C VAL A 273 -10.09 12.28 -20.39
N LEU A 274 -11.35 11.82 -20.43
CA LEU A 274 -12.24 12.05 -21.58
C LEU A 274 -12.53 13.53 -21.83
N GLN A 275 -12.62 14.34 -20.77
CA GLN A 275 -12.86 15.79 -20.88
C GLN A 275 -11.65 16.57 -21.45
N LYS A 276 -10.42 16.02 -21.40
CA LYS A 276 -9.23 16.67 -21.96
C LYS A 276 -8.99 16.31 -23.45
N THR A 277 -9.58 15.24 -23.95
CA THR A 277 -9.45 14.82 -25.36
C THR A 277 -10.42 15.58 -26.29
N ASP A 278 -11.43 16.25 -25.72
CA ASP A 278 -12.45 17.02 -26.47
C ASP A 278 -12.17 18.54 -26.51
N GLN A 279 -10.98 18.96 -26.03
CA GLN A 279 -10.50 20.36 -26.11
C GLN A 279 -9.21 20.43 -26.97
#